data_d77b906f20af316a3fb6f4b86557b375
#
_entry.id   d77b906f20af316a3fb6f4b86557b375
#
_cell.length_a   1.000
_cell.length_b   1.000
_cell.length_c   1.000
_cell.angle_alpha   90.00
_cell.angle_beta   90.00
_cell.angle_gamma   90.00
#
_symmetry.space_group_name_H-M   'P 1'
#
loop_
_entity.id
_entity.type
_entity.pdbx_description
1 polymer ?
#
loop_
_entity_poly.entity_id
_entity_poly.type
_entity_poly.pdbx_seq_one_letter_code
_entity_poly.pdbx_strand_id
1 'polypeptide(L)'
;MVRAASIDGRRARSNATRERIRAAAWELFSTIGYDATTTQAIAKRAGVAAGTVFVHASDKEDLLFLVMHDKLSGVVEERMSSVPPGPLLDRLLYVFGGLYRMYGEHPGVAAAFVRSLPGASGPNAQRMTMMTFGFVHRVGLLVAEAQARGEVSREVDPLACAQNLFALYFMALMMWLSGHATLDVALVPVLRDAIALQIRGFRP
;
A
#
# COMPACT_ATOMS: atom_id res chain seq x y z
N MET A 1 -7.01 -26.48 30.30
CA MET A 1 -7.65 -26.31 28.99
C MET A 1 -8.65 -25.16 28.89
N VAL A 2 -9.39 -24.79 29.93
CA VAL A 2 -10.44 -23.72 29.91
C VAL A 2 -9.88 -22.29 29.60
N ARG A 3 -8.66 -21.98 30.05
CA ARG A 3 -8.05 -20.63 29.86
C ARG A 3 -7.64 -20.32 28.41
N ALA A 4 -7.25 -21.31 27.62
CA ALA A 4 -6.86 -21.15 26.22
C ALA A 4 -8.09 -20.86 25.32
N ALA A 5 -9.21 -21.58 25.52
CA ALA A 5 -10.45 -21.38 24.77
C ALA A 5 -11.07 -19.98 25.01
N SER A 6 -10.91 -19.42 26.23
CA SER A 6 -11.38 -18.06 26.56
C SER A 6 -10.56 -16.95 25.87
N ILE A 7 -9.24 -17.16 25.69
CA ILE A 7 -8.35 -16.21 25.01
C ILE A 7 -8.64 -16.21 23.50
N ASP A 8 -8.88 -17.36 22.92
CA ASP A 8 -9.18 -17.54 21.50
C ASP A 8 -10.52 -16.88 21.13
N GLY A 9 -11.56 -17.05 21.95
CA GLY A 9 -12.86 -16.40 21.75
C GLY A 9 -12.81 -14.88 21.91
N ARG A 10 -11.92 -14.34 22.75
CA ARG A 10 -11.73 -12.89 22.89
C ARG A 10 -11.00 -12.30 21.67
N ARG A 11 -9.97 -12.97 21.18
CA ARG A 11 -9.24 -12.58 19.96
C ARG A 11 -10.14 -12.61 18.73
N ALA A 12 -10.94 -13.67 18.56
CA ALA A 12 -11.88 -13.78 17.45
C ALA A 12 -12.90 -12.63 17.46
N ARG A 13 -13.48 -12.29 18.63
CA ARG A 13 -14.41 -11.14 18.77
C ARG A 13 -13.74 -9.80 18.49
N SER A 14 -12.51 -9.59 18.95
CA SER A 14 -11.73 -8.38 18.68
C SER A 14 -11.45 -8.23 17.18
N ASN A 15 -11.07 -9.31 16.50
CA ASN A 15 -10.84 -9.31 15.06
C ASN A 15 -12.13 -9.02 14.27
N ALA A 16 -13.25 -9.65 14.62
CA ALA A 16 -14.55 -9.38 14.00
C ALA A 16 -14.98 -7.92 14.18
N THR A 17 -14.71 -7.31 15.33
CA THR A 17 -14.99 -5.89 15.59
C THR A 17 -14.09 -5.00 14.74
N ARG A 18 -12.79 -5.32 14.66
CA ARG A 18 -11.83 -4.61 13.82
C ARG A 18 -12.26 -4.62 12.34
N GLU A 19 -12.72 -5.77 11.84
CA GLU A 19 -13.20 -5.89 10.46
C GLU A 19 -14.44 -5.04 10.18
N ARG A 20 -15.40 -4.99 11.11
CA ARG A 20 -16.58 -4.12 10.98
C ARG A 20 -16.19 -2.63 10.94
N ILE A 21 -15.25 -2.22 11.80
CA ILE A 21 -14.75 -0.83 11.84
C ILE A 21 -14.03 -0.52 10.52
N ARG A 22 -13.16 -1.41 10.03
CA ARG A 22 -12.44 -1.27 8.76
C ARG A 22 -13.38 -1.15 7.57
N ALA A 23 -14.39 -2.03 7.49
CA ALA A 23 -15.39 -2.00 6.42
C ALA A 23 -16.22 -0.71 6.45
N ALA A 24 -16.66 -0.27 7.63
CA ALA A 24 -17.40 0.98 7.79
C ALA A 24 -16.55 2.20 7.43
N ALA A 25 -15.28 2.23 7.85
CA ALA A 25 -14.35 3.30 7.50
C ALA A 25 -14.12 3.36 5.98
N TRP A 26 -13.87 2.21 5.33
CA TRP A 26 -13.72 2.15 3.88
C TRP A 26 -14.96 2.67 3.16
N GLU A 27 -16.13 2.18 3.52
CA GLU A 27 -17.39 2.62 2.90
C GLU A 27 -17.57 4.14 2.99
N LEU A 28 -17.37 4.73 4.17
CA LEU A 28 -17.53 6.18 4.35
C LEU A 28 -16.42 6.97 3.63
N PHE A 29 -15.17 6.55 3.71
CA PHE A 29 -14.07 7.22 3.00
C PHE A 29 -14.26 7.20 1.49
N SER A 30 -14.78 6.09 0.93
CA SER A 30 -14.99 5.94 -0.51
C SER A 30 -16.26 6.60 -1.03
N THR A 31 -17.30 6.81 -0.19
CA THR A 31 -18.59 7.37 -0.63
C THR A 31 -18.71 8.87 -0.36
N ILE A 32 -18.42 9.32 0.86
CA ILE A 32 -18.54 10.74 1.24
C ILE A 32 -17.18 11.44 1.35
N GLY A 33 -16.08 10.72 1.19
CA GLY A 33 -14.72 11.24 1.24
C GLY A 33 -14.10 11.22 2.64
N TYR A 34 -12.76 11.22 2.67
CA TYR A 34 -12.00 11.20 3.93
C TYR A 34 -12.30 12.40 4.80
N ASP A 35 -12.27 13.62 4.25
CA ASP A 35 -12.38 14.86 5.03
C ASP A 35 -13.74 14.99 5.71
N ALA A 36 -14.83 14.63 5.02
CA ALA A 36 -16.20 14.66 5.56
C ALA A 36 -16.53 13.53 6.55
N THR A 37 -15.74 12.47 6.57
CA THR A 37 -15.96 11.33 7.48
C THR A 37 -15.48 11.63 8.89
N THR A 38 -16.28 11.24 9.90
CA THR A 38 -15.92 11.34 11.33
C THR A 38 -15.79 9.95 11.97
N THR A 39 -14.98 9.84 13.03
CA THR A 39 -14.87 8.61 13.81
C THR A 39 -16.20 8.18 14.45
N GLN A 40 -17.05 9.13 14.79
CA GLN A 40 -18.41 8.88 15.29
C GLN A 40 -19.31 8.25 14.22
N ALA A 41 -19.25 8.76 12.98
CA ALA A 41 -19.99 8.19 11.85
C ALA A 41 -19.52 6.75 11.57
N ILE A 42 -18.21 6.49 11.63
CA ILE A 42 -17.63 5.15 11.48
C ILE A 42 -18.12 4.22 12.61
N ALA A 43 -18.10 4.66 13.87
CA ALA A 43 -18.59 3.88 15.00
C ALA A 43 -20.07 3.51 14.82
N LYS A 44 -20.91 4.48 14.45
CA LYS A 44 -22.34 4.28 14.17
C LYS A 44 -22.55 3.27 13.04
N ARG A 45 -21.83 3.42 11.93
CA ARG A 45 -21.92 2.53 10.76
C ARG A 45 -21.44 1.11 11.07
N ALA A 46 -20.40 0.97 11.90
CA ALA A 46 -19.86 -0.31 12.34
C ALA A 46 -20.72 -0.99 13.43
N GLY A 47 -21.72 -0.31 14.00
CA GLY A 47 -22.53 -0.82 15.10
C GLY A 47 -21.73 -1.04 16.39
N VAL A 48 -20.83 -0.10 16.73
CA VAL A 48 -20.00 -0.15 17.93
C VAL A 48 -20.05 1.18 18.69
N ALA A 49 -19.71 1.16 19.99
CA ALA A 49 -19.52 2.40 20.75
C ALA A 49 -18.32 3.19 20.21
N ALA A 50 -18.37 4.54 20.27
CA ALA A 50 -17.30 5.40 19.78
C ALA A 50 -15.94 5.06 20.40
N GLY A 51 -15.88 4.79 21.71
CA GLY A 51 -14.66 4.36 22.39
C GLY A 51 -14.06 3.04 21.86
N THR A 52 -14.89 2.16 21.27
CA THR A 52 -14.42 0.91 20.69
C THR A 52 -13.58 1.14 19.43
N VAL A 53 -13.83 2.20 18.67
CA VAL A 53 -13.03 2.56 17.51
C VAL A 53 -11.60 2.85 17.94
N PHE A 54 -11.41 3.59 19.03
CA PHE A 54 -10.10 3.96 19.56
C PHE A 54 -9.29 2.79 20.17
N VAL A 55 -9.93 1.63 20.37
CA VAL A 55 -9.20 0.37 20.68
C VAL A 55 -8.45 -0.17 19.47
N HIS A 56 -8.90 0.18 18.24
CA HIS A 56 -8.37 -0.36 16.99
C HIS A 56 -7.56 0.65 16.17
N ALA A 57 -7.70 1.95 16.44
CA ALA A 57 -6.96 3.02 15.80
C ALA A 57 -6.86 4.22 16.75
N SER A 58 -5.74 4.93 16.75
CA SER A 58 -5.51 6.10 17.63
C SER A 58 -6.41 7.29 17.29
N ASP A 59 -6.71 7.46 16.00
CA ASP A 59 -7.47 8.59 15.46
C ASP A 59 -8.04 8.25 14.06
N LYS A 60 -8.61 9.24 13.36
CA LYS A 60 -9.14 9.07 12.00
C LYS A 60 -8.05 8.78 10.98
N GLU A 61 -6.86 9.33 11.17
CA GLU A 61 -5.72 9.09 10.28
C GLU A 61 -5.23 7.65 10.41
N ASP A 62 -5.10 7.14 11.63
CA ASP A 62 -4.71 5.74 11.86
C ASP A 62 -5.78 4.75 11.36
N LEU A 63 -7.08 5.14 11.34
CA LEU A 63 -8.13 4.39 10.63
C LEU A 63 -7.92 4.35 9.12
N LEU A 64 -7.43 5.43 8.52
CA LEU A 64 -7.08 5.44 7.10
C LEU A 64 -5.93 4.47 6.82
N PHE A 65 -4.91 4.42 7.69
CA PHE A 65 -3.84 3.43 7.59
C PHE A 65 -4.35 1.99 7.77
N LEU A 66 -5.31 1.76 8.68
CA LEU A 66 -5.96 0.45 8.85
C LEU A 66 -6.61 -0.03 7.54
N VAL A 67 -7.35 0.86 6.88
CA VAL A 67 -8.06 0.56 5.63
C VAL A 67 -7.08 0.36 4.48
N MET A 68 -6.14 1.29 4.31
CA MET A 68 -5.20 1.26 3.20
C MET A 68 -4.19 0.11 3.30
N HIS A 69 -3.81 -0.27 4.52
CA HIS A 69 -2.99 -1.46 4.74
C HIS A 69 -3.65 -2.72 4.17
N ASP A 70 -4.93 -2.92 4.43
CA ASP A 70 -5.68 -4.07 3.92
C ASP A 70 -5.76 -4.08 2.39
N LYS A 71 -6.12 -2.94 1.80
CA LYS A 71 -6.21 -2.77 0.35
C LYS A 71 -4.88 -3.00 -0.35
N LEU A 72 -3.83 -2.35 0.13
CA LEU A 72 -2.48 -2.47 -0.43
C LEU A 72 -1.91 -3.87 -0.25
N SER A 73 -2.09 -4.48 0.92
CA SER A 73 -1.63 -5.86 1.17
C SER A 73 -2.26 -6.84 0.20
N GLY A 74 -3.57 -6.72 -0.07
CA GLY A 74 -4.28 -7.56 -1.03
C GLY A 74 -3.70 -7.44 -2.44
N VAL A 75 -3.52 -6.21 -2.92
CA VAL A 75 -2.96 -5.97 -4.26
C VAL A 75 -1.50 -6.41 -4.35
N VAL A 76 -0.69 -6.10 -3.33
CA VAL A 76 0.72 -6.55 -3.30
C VAL A 76 0.81 -8.07 -3.35
N GLU A 77 0.00 -8.78 -2.56
CA GLU A 77 0.03 -10.23 -2.55
C GLU A 77 -0.43 -10.82 -3.89
N GLU A 78 -1.54 -10.34 -4.44
CA GLU A 78 -2.05 -10.75 -5.75
C GLU A 78 -0.98 -10.54 -6.84
N ARG A 79 -0.40 -9.33 -6.92
CA ARG A 79 0.54 -8.99 -7.98
C ARG A 79 1.88 -9.70 -7.83
N MET A 80 2.41 -9.79 -6.61
CA MET A 80 3.69 -10.46 -6.37
C MET A 80 3.62 -11.97 -6.51
N SER A 81 2.47 -12.61 -6.26
CA SER A 81 2.29 -14.06 -6.47
C SER A 81 2.06 -14.44 -7.93
N SER A 82 1.66 -13.49 -8.77
CA SER A 82 1.31 -13.70 -10.19
C SER A 82 2.16 -12.90 -11.17
N VAL A 83 3.36 -12.47 -10.76
CA VAL A 83 4.29 -11.76 -11.66
C VAL A 83 4.60 -12.61 -12.89
N PRO A 84 4.28 -12.14 -14.11
CA PRO A 84 4.55 -12.90 -15.31
C PRO A 84 6.06 -13.04 -15.58
N PRO A 85 6.50 -14.09 -16.30
CA PRO A 85 7.87 -14.15 -16.79
C PRO A 85 8.11 -13.04 -17.81
N GLY A 86 9.36 -12.55 -17.89
CA GLY A 86 9.72 -11.50 -18.85
C GLY A 86 10.82 -10.57 -18.33
N PRO A 87 11.11 -9.49 -19.09
CA PRO A 87 12.07 -8.47 -18.70
C PRO A 87 11.69 -7.79 -17.37
N LEU A 88 12.68 -7.34 -16.62
CA LEU A 88 12.49 -6.68 -15.33
C LEU A 88 11.53 -5.48 -15.42
N LEU A 89 11.66 -4.66 -16.49
CA LEU A 89 10.78 -3.51 -16.71
C LEU A 89 9.29 -3.91 -16.72
N ASP A 90 8.94 -4.93 -17.51
CA ASP A 90 7.54 -5.35 -17.67
C ASP A 90 7.00 -5.94 -16.36
N ARG A 91 7.82 -6.68 -15.64
CA ARG A 91 7.49 -7.25 -14.32
C ARG A 91 7.23 -6.16 -13.28
N LEU A 92 8.05 -5.11 -13.25
CA LEU A 92 7.86 -3.96 -12.35
C LEU A 92 6.60 -3.17 -12.72
N LEU A 93 6.36 -2.92 -14.01
CA LEU A 93 5.15 -2.24 -14.46
C LEU A 93 3.88 -3.04 -14.17
N TYR A 94 3.94 -4.37 -14.23
CA TYR A 94 2.84 -5.24 -13.81
C TYR A 94 2.50 -5.05 -12.33
N VAL A 95 3.51 -5.03 -11.45
CA VAL A 95 3.34 -4.86 -10.01
C VAL A 95 2.88 -3.44 -9.67
N PHE A 96 3.62 -2.43 -10.08
CA PHE A 96 3.29 -1.03 -9.79
C PHE A 96 1.98 -0.58 -10.44
N GLY A 97 1.71 -1.04 -11.67
CA GLY A 97 0.44 -0.78 -12.35
C GLY A 97 -0.78 -1.34 -11.61
N GLY A 98 -0.62 -2.45 -10.88
CA GLY A 98 -1.65 -2.95 -9.98
C GLY A 98 -1.98 -1.99 -8.84
N LEU A 99 -0.96 -1.43 -8.20
CA LEU A 99 -1.11 -0.43 -7.15
C LEU A 99 -1.75 0.87 -7.67
N TYR A 100 -1.33 1.33 -8.86
CA TYR A 100 -1.92 2.51 -9.50
C TYR A 100 -3.40 2.33 -9.82
N ARG A 101 -3.81 1.16 -10.32
CA ARG A 101 -5.23 0.87 -10.57
C ARG A 101 -6.05 0.90 -9.28
N MET A 102 -5.55 0.29 -8.21
CA MET A 102 -6.22 0.32 -6.91
C MET A 102 -6.40 1.75 -6.37
N TYR A 103 -5.37 2.58 -6.46
CA TYR A 103 -5.47 4.00 -6.08
C TYR A 103 -6.45 4.76 -6.99
N GLY A 104 -6.49 4.41 -8.30
CA GLY A 104 -7.36 5.03 -9.30
C GLY A 104 -8.85 4.77 -9.08
N GLU A 105 -9.22 3.71 -8.36
CA GLU A 105 -10.62 3.43 -8.00
C GLU A 105 -11.20 4.52 -7.07
N HIS A 106 -10.37 5.08 -6.15
CA HIS A 106 -10.77 6.11 -5.20
C HIS A 106 -9.67 7.18 -5.01
N PRO A 107 -9.45 8.05 -6.02
CA PRO A 107 -8.34 9.01 -6.01
C PRO A 107 -8.33 9.95 -4.78
N GLY A 108 -9.51 10.36 -4.29
CA GLY A 108 -9.63 11.21 -3.11
C GLY A 108 -9.13 10.52 -1.83
N VAL A 109 -9.39 9.22 -1.68
CA VAL A 109 -8.88 8.42 -0.55
C VAL A 109 -7.36 8.22 -0.69
N ALA A 110 -6.90 7.93 -1.91
CA ALA A 110 -5.47 7.79 -2.20
C ALA A 110 -4.70 9.09 -1.88
N ALA A 111 -5.23 10.24 -2.30
CA ALA A 111 -4.62 11.53 -2.01
C ALA A 111 -4.59 11.83 -0.50
N ALA A 112 -5.68 11.53 0.24
CA ALA A 112 -5.70 11.66 1.68
C ALA A 112 -4.63 10.77 2.35
N PHE A 113 -4.55 9.50 1.95
CA PHE A 113 -3.57 8.55 2.45
C PHE A 113 -2.12 9.02 2.21
N VAL A 114 -1.79 9.45 0.99
CA VAL A 114 -0.43 9.88 0.66
C VAL A 114 -0.05 11.18 1.40
N ARG A 115 -1.01 12.10 1.58
CA ARG A 115 -0.78 13.32 2.41
C ARG A 115 -0.51 12.99 3.89
N SER A 116 -1.08 11.91 4.39
CA SER A 116 -0.93 11.47 5.78
C SER A 116 0.37 10.67 6.05
N LEU A 117 1.14 10.30 5.02
CA LEU A 117 2.37 9.52 5.21
C LEU A 117 3.45 10.26 6.01
N PRO A 118 3.76 11.56 5.76
CA PRO A 118 4.74 12.28 6.57
C PRO A 118 4.24 12.47 8.00
N GLY A 119 5.03 11.99 8.97
CA GLY A 119 4.68 12.11 10.39
C GLY A 119 3.62 11.12 10.88
N ALA A 120 3.20 10.17 10.04
CA ALA A 120 2.24 9.14 10.40
C ALA A 120 2.62 8.41 11.69
N SER A 121 1.67 8.29 12.61
CA SER A 121 1.83 7.64 13.90
C SER A 121 0.66 6.71 14.19
N GLY A 122 0.83 5.85 15.20
CA GLY A 122 -0.20 4.89 15.57
C GLY A 122 0.08 3.46 15.11
N PRO A 123 -0.67 2.48 15.63
CA PRO A 123 -0.39 1.07 15.42
C PRO A 123 -0.61 0.61 13.96
N ASN A 124 -1.55 1.23 13.23
CA ASN A 124 -1.82 0.87 11.85
C ASN A 124 -0.82 1.53 10.88
N ALA A 125 -0.37 2.76 11.18
CA ALA A 125 0.73 3.42 10.47
C ALA A 125 2.03 2.61 10.57
N GLN A 126 2.35 2.08 11.77
CA GLN A 126 3.52 1.20 11.95
C GLN A 126 3.40 -0.09 11.12
N ARG A 127 2.21 -0.72 11.08
CA ARG A 127 1.97 -1.90 10.23
C ARG A 127 2.15 -1.59 8.75
N MET A 128 1.68 -0.41 8.31
CA MET A 128 1.87 0.07 6.95
C MET A 128 3.36 0.20 6.61
N THR A 129 4.14 0.79 7.50
CA THR A 129 5.60 0.93 7.35
C THR A 129 6.28 -0.44 7.19
N MET A 130 5.94 -1.41 8.05
CA MET A 130 6.49 -2.77 7.95
C MET A 130 6.09 -3.47 6.66
N MET A 131 4.85 -3.31 6.21
CA MET A 131 4.38 -3.83 4.93
C MET A 131 5.13 -3.21 3.76
N THR A 132 5.37 -1.89 3.79
CA THR A 132 6.12 -1.19 2.75
C THR A 132 7.57 -1.69 2.66
N PHE A 133 8.26 -1.88 3.79
CA PHE A 133 9.59 -2.50 3.77
C PHE A 133 9.58 -3.92 3.23
N GLY A 134 8.59 -4.74 3.61
CA GLY A 134 8.40 -6.08 3.05
C GLY A 134 8.16 -6.06 1.53
N PHE A 135 7.38 -5.11 1.05
CA PHE A 135 7.16 -4.93 -0.38
C PHE A 135 8.44 -4.53 -1.13
N VAL A 136 9.18 -3.54 -0.62
CA VAL A 136 10.48 -3.13 -1.21
C VAL A 136 11.46 -4.31 -1.23
N HIS A 137 11.52 -5.12 -0.17
CA HIS A 137 12.33 -6.34 -0.17
C HIS A 137 11.91 -7.32 -1.29
N ARG A 138 10.61 -7.55 -1.49
CA ARG A 138 10.11 -8.42 -2.58
C ARG A 138 10.45 -7.87 -3.96
N VAL A 139 10.42 -6.55 -4.15
CA VAL A 139 10.93 -5.90 -5.38
C VAL A 139 12.43 -6.18 -5.56
N GLY A 140 13.21 -6.16 -4.48
CA GLY A 140 14.63 -6.55 -4.49
C GLY A 140 14.85 -7.99 -4.97
N LEU A 141 13.96 -8.92 -4.62
CA LEU A 141 14.04 -10.30 -5.15
C LEU A 141 13.83 -10.35 -6.66
N LEU A 142 12.93 -9.53 -7.23
CA LEU A 142 12.78 -9.42 -8.68
C LEU A 142 14.04 -8.88 -9.35
N VAL A 143 14.74 -7.95 -8.72
CA VAL A 143 16.04 -7.43 -9.19
C VAL A 143 17.11 -8.51 -9.13
N ALA A 144 17.19 -9.29 -8.03
CA ALA A 144 18.14 -10.39 -7.90
C ALA A 144 17.92 -11.48 -8.97
N GLU A 145 16.66 -11.79 -9.29
CA GLU A 145 16.33 -12.69 -10.39
C GLU A 145 16.78 -12.11 -11.75
N ALA A 146 16.65 -10.80 -11.98
CA ALA A 146 17.13 -10.14 -13.18
C ALA A 146 18.66 -10.16 -13.26
N GLN A 147 19.38 -10.05 -12.15
CA GLN A 147 20.84 -10.26 -12.07
C GLN A 147 21.23 -11.68 -12.47
N ALA A 148 20.48 -12.68 -12.01
CA ALA A 148 20.74 -14.08 -12.38
C ALA A 148 20.57 -14.31 -13.89
N ARG A 149 19.70 -13.53 -14.56
CA ARG A 149 19.49 -13.55 -16.02
C ARG A 149 20.44 -12.64 -16.82
N GLY A 150 21.29 -11.85 -16.15
CA GLY A 150 22.21 -10.91 -16.80
C GLY A 150 21.56 -9.61 -17.28
N GLU A 151 20.34 -9.29 -16.84
CA GLU A 151 19.67 -8.01 -17.17
C GLU A 151 20.21 -6.84 -16.34
N VAL A 152 20.69 -7.12 -15.13
CA VAL A 152 21.19 -6.17 -14.14
C VAL A 152 22.57 -6.60 -13.68
N SER A 153 23.49 -5.68 -13.49
CA SER A 153 24.85 -5.95 -12.98
C SER A 153 24.81 -6.58 -11.58
N ARG A 154 25.64 -7.59 -11.36
CA ARG A 154 25.79 -8.23 -10.05
C ARG A 154 26.51 -7.37 -9.02
N GLU A 155 27.15 -6.28 -9.45
CA GLU A 155 27.82 -5.32 -8.56
C GLU A 155 26.85 -4.41 -7.83
N VAL A 156 25.59 -4.31 -8.31
CA VAL A 156 24.59 -3.43 -7.72
C VAL A 156 23.81 -4.19 -6.63
N ASP A 157 23.67 -3.59 -5.45
CA ASP A 157 22.86 -4.18 -4.39
C ASP A 157 21.37 -4.22 -4.78
N PRO A 158 20.71 -5.40 -4.80
CA PRO A 158 19.30 -5.52 -5.19
C PRO A 158 18.34 -4.70 -4.33
N LEU A 159 18.65 -4.54 -3.02
CA LEU A 159 17.79 -3.77 -2.14
C LEU A 159 17.91 -2.27 -2.41
N ALA A 160 19.12 -1.77 -2.64
CA ALA A 160 19.33 -0.37 -3.05
C ALA A 160 18.63 -0.06 -4.39
N CYS A 161 18.71 -0.97 -5.37
CA CYS A 161 17.95 -0.87 -6.62
C CYS A 161 16.45 -0.78 -6.35
N ALA A 162 15.92 -1.67 -5.49
CA ALA A 162 14.50 -1.70 -5.17
C ALA A 162 14.02 -0.41 -4.49
N GLN A 163 14.84 0.17 -3.60
CA GLN A 163 14.56 1.46 -2.96
C GLN A 163 14.48 2.59 -3.99
N ASN A 164 15.40 2.64 -4.95
CA ASN A 164 15.38 3.63 -6.04
C ASN A 164 14.14 3.44 -6.95
N LEU A 165 13.81 2.20 -7.31
CA LEU A 165 12.63 1.88 -8.10
C LEU A 165 11.32 2.28 -7.37
N PHE A 166 11.28 2.06 -6.05
CA PHE A 166 10.16 2.50 -5.23
C PHE A 166 10.07 4.03 -5.13
N ALA A 167 11.21 4.73 -5.05
CA ALA A 167 11.23 6.20 -5.06
C ALA A 167 10.69 6.77 -6.39
N LEU A 168 11.04 6.17 -7.54
CA LEU A 168 10.51 6.55 -8.85
C LEU A 168 9.00 6.30 -8.94
N TYR A 169 8.53 5.14 -8.46
CA TYR A 169 7.11 4.84 -8.36
C TYR A 169 6.38 5.89 -7.50
N PHE A 170 6.93 6.23 -6.33
CA PHE A 170 6.31 7.19 -5.42
C PHE A 170 6.28 8.61 -5.99
N MET A 171 7.35 9.04 -6.67
CA MET A 171 7.40 10.33 -7.36
C MET A 171 6.31 10.44 -8.43
N ALA A 172 6.16 9.42 -9.29
CA ALA A 172 5.13 9.42 -10.33
C ALA A 172 3.70 9.37 -9.73
N LEU A 173 3.49 8.66 -8.61
CA LEU A 173 2.26 8.67 -7.83
C LEU A 173 1.93 10.07 -7.33
N MET A 174 2.92 10.78 -6.77
CA MET A 174 2.76 12.17 -6.29
C MET A 174 2.40 13.11 -7.43
N MET A 175 3.01 12.99 -8.61
CA MET A 175 2.68 13.81 -9.79
C MET A 175 1.19 13.68 -10.17
N TRP A 176 0.68 12.44 -10.17
CA TRP A 176 -0.74 12.23 -10.46
C TRP A 176 -1.66 12.80 -9.36
N LEU A 177 -1.42 12.44 -8.09
CA LEU A 177 -2.28 12.85 -6.98
C LEU A 177 -2.24 14.37 -6.71
N SER A 178 -1.18 15.06 -7.16
CA SER A 178 -1.06 16.52 -7.11
C SER A 178 -1.64 17.23 -8.35
N GLY A 179 -2.22 16.48 -9.30
CA GLY A 179 -2.83 17.03 -10.51
C GLY A 179 -1.86 17.48 -11.61
N HIS A 180 -0.55 17.17 -11.49
CA HIS A 180 0.45 17.48 -12.50
C HIS A 180 0.45 16.50 -13.68
N ALA A 181 -0.19 15.34 -13.52
CA ALA A 181 -0.36 14.32 -14.54
C ALA A 181 -1.69 13.60 -14.36
N THR A 182 -2.22 12.99 -15.42
CA THR A 182 -3.27 11.98 -15.31
C THR A 182 -2.69 10.66 -14.80
N LEU A 183 -3.55 9.75 -14.32
CA LEU A 183 -3.13 8.40 -13.90
C LEU A 183 -2.36 7.67 -15.00
N ASP A 184 -2.90 7.72 -16.23
CA ASP A 184 -2.29 7.05 -17.38
C ASP A 184 -0.92 7.64 -17.72
N VAL A 185 -0.78 8.97 -17.73
CA VAL A 185 0.50 9.65 -17.97
C VAL A 185 1.51 9.36 -16.87
N ALA A 186 1.08 9.32 -15.61
CA ALA A 186 1.96 8.98 -14.48
C ALA A 186 2.50 7.54 -14.58
N LEU A 187 1.66 6.60 -15.06
CA LEU A 187 2.08 5.22 -15.29
C LEU A 187 2.92 5.09 -16.58
N VAL A 188 2.42 5.65 -17.68
CA VAL A 188 3.07 5.64 -19.00
C VAL A 188 2.87 7.02 -19.64
N PRO A 189 3.92 7.79 -19.95
CA PRO A 189 5.34 7.41 -19.98
C PRO A 189 6.13 7.60 -18.67
N VAL A 190 5.64 8.42 -17.70
CA VAL A 190 6.48 8.93 -16.60
C VAL A 190 7.18 7.80 -15.82
N LEU A 191 6.42 6.91 -15.19
CA LEU A 191 7.01 5.81 -14.40
C LEU A 191 7.78 4.83 -15.29
N ARG A 192 7.19 4.42 -16.44
CA ARG A 192 7.81 3.48 -17.36
C ARG A 192 9.20 3.94 -17.81
N ASP A 193 9.31 5.19 -18.27
CA ASP A 193 10.54 5.70 -18.83
C ASP A 193 11.59 5.98 -17.74
N ALA A 194 11.18 6.40 -16.55
CA ALA A 194 12.05 6.53 -15.39
C ALA A 194 12.64 5.17 -14.97
N ILE A 195 11.81 4.11 -14.86
CA ILE A 195 12.29 2.76 -14.57
C ILE A 195 13.20 2.24 -15.68
N ALA A 196 12.82 2.44 -16.95
CA ALA A 196 13.64 2.01 -18.10
C ALA A 196 15.01 2.71 -18.11
N LEU A 197 15.06 4.00 -17.76
CA LEU A 197 16.32 4.74 -17.62
C LEU A 197 17.17 4.16 -16.49
N GLN A 198 16.56 3.89 -15.33
CA GLN A 198 17.24 3.34 -14.17
C GLN A 198 17.81 1.94 -14.46
N ILE A 199 17.03 1.05 -15.10
CA ILE A 199 17.50 -0.28 -15.49
C ILE A 199 18.68 -0.20 -16.48
N ARG A 200 18.67 0.76 -17.42
CA ARG A 200 19.82 0.98 -18.32
C ARG A 200 21.08 1.37 -17.55
N GLY A 201 20.97 2.17 -16.50
CA GLY A 201 22.09 2.54 -15.63
C GLY A 201 22.60 1.39 -14.76
N PHE A 202 21.83 0.30 -14.60
CA PHE A 202 22.20 -0.89 -13.85
C PHE A 202 22.73 -2.05 -14.70
N ARG A 203 22.84 -1.87 -16.00
CA ARG A 203 23.35 -2.92 -16.92
C ARG A 203 24.82 -3.20 -16.65
N PRO A 204 25.26 -4.45 -16.92
CA PRO A 204 26.68 -4.85 -16.88
C PRO A 204 27.55 -4.02 -17.80
#